data_2c8820211f14e33c10b7a8f463046b8d
#
_entry.id   2c8820211f14e33c10b7a8f463046b8d
#
_cell.length_a   1.000
_cell.length_b   1.000
_cell.length_c   1.000
_cell.angle_alpha   90.00
_cell.angle_beta   90.00
_cell.angle_gamma   90.00
#
_symmetry.space_group_name_H-M   'P 1'
#
loop_
_entity.id
_entity.type
_entity.pdbx_description
1 polymer ?
#
loop_
_entity_poly.entity_id
_entity_poly.type
_entity_poly.pdbx_seq_one_letter_code
_entity_poly.pdbx_strand_id
1 'polypeptide(L)'
;MKTVKRRTTGRVLEDDVAMSESVPVRCPACRREHLYAAPTYPCVCGAPISPPLEPGARAVTHQVWEEAWVTVECALCGRRSEWPHPELGCACGTVLRIAVTADVPAAAESPVSAGSPAPAETPTDRSLSAGRPTPSEIPAAPPRRAFQPITIRTARDAVTVAALYLRWLGYQDIRRADQRPPSGIGLAARGLLAQVDPTVRPASPRDVECLWLTAMTESAHCVYFSLAGYTTEARARADTLGVPLFVLDLTGTPQPVNALADELGAT
;
A
#
# COMPACT_ATOMS: atom_id res chain seq x y z
N MET A 1 27.72 -49.09 46.01
CA MET A 1 26.46 -48.39 45.65
C MET A 1 26.84 -47.10 44.93
N LYS A 2 26.65 -47.06 43.56
CA LYS A 2 26.92 -45.87 42.73
C LYS A 2 25.58 -45.28 42.31
N THR A 3 25.30 -44.07 42.77
CA THR A 3 24.07 -43.34 42.46
C THR A 3 24.23 -42.63 41.13
N VAL A 4 23.47 -43.05 40.12
CA VAL A 4 23.42 -42.41 38.80
C VAL A 4 22.44 -41.26 38.88
N LYS A 5 22.93 -40.01 38.77
CA LYS A 5 22.11 -38.81 38.57
C LYS A 5 21.66 -38.74 37.11
N ARG A 6 20.38 -38.93 36.87
CA ARG A 6 19.73 -38.62 35.58
C ARG A 6 19.64 -37.10 35.46
N ARG A 7 20.31 -36.55 34.46
CA ARG A 7 20.08 -35.16 33.99
C ARG A 7 18.88 -35.16 33.06
N THR A 8 17.82 -34.51 33.49
CA THR A 8 16.66 -34.18 32.64
C THR A 8 17.04 -32.93 31.84
N THR A 9 17.39 -33.09 30.60
CA THR A 9 17.51 -31.98 29.64
C THR A 9 16.11 -31.56 29.25
N GLY A 10 15.59 -30.53 29.89
CA GLY A 10 14.43 -29.78 29.42
C GLY A 10 14.79 -29.10 28.12
N ARG A 11 14.21 -29.58 27.03
CA ARG A 11 14.24 -28.89 25.71
C ARG A 11 13.28 -27.72 25.83
N VAL A 12 13.82 -26.52 26.06
CA VAL A 12 13.11 -25.28 25.91
C VAL A 12 12.89 -25.15 24.41
N LEU A 13 11.64 -25.23 23.95
CA LEU A 13 11.24 -24.79 22.63
C LEU A 13 11.37 -23.26 22.68
N GLU A 14 12.51 -22.75 22.24
CA GLU A 14 12.64 -21.35 21.89
C GLU A 14 11.73 -21.15 20.67
N ASP A 15 10.64 -20.40 20.89
CA ASP A 15 9.86 -19.80 19.83
C ASP A 15 10.82 -18.92 19.02
N ASP A 16 11.23 -19.43 17.88
CA ASP A 16 12.01 -18.72 16.87
C ASP A 16 11.07 -17.69 16.20
N VAL A 17 10.73 -16.64 16.95
CA VAL A 17 10.16 -15.43 16.40
C VAL A 17 11.25 -14.88 15.49
N ALA A 18 11.06 -15.03 14.19
CA ALA A 18 11.92 -14.47 13.15
C ALA A 18 12.17 -13.00 13.49
N MET A 19 13.31 -12.74 14.12
CA MET A 19 13.76 -11.40 14.47
C MET A 19 13.98 -10.65 13.17
N SER A 20 13.07 -9.73 12.85
CA SER A 20 13.24 -8.83 11.71
C SER A 20 14.61 -8.16 11.84
N GLU A 21 15.49 -8.48 10.90
CA GLU A 21 16.84 -7.93 10.87
C GLU A 21 16.75 -6.40 10.74
N SER A 22 17.26 -5.67 11.74
CA SER A 22 17.27 -4.22 11.73
C SER A 22 18.66 -3.71 11.37
N VAL A 23 18.71 -2.77 10.45
CA VAL A 23 19.97 -2.18 9.97
C VAL A 23 20.10 -0.73 10.40
N PRO A 24 21.31 -0.28 10.79
CA PRO A 24 21.59 1.12 11.04
C PRO A 24 21.63 1.88 9.70
N VAL A 25 20.92 3.00 9.64
CA VAL A 25 20.81 3.84 8.45
C VAL A 25 21.14 5.27 8.80
N ARG A 26 22.05 5.89 8.06
CA ARG A 26 22.44 7.29 8.27
C ARG A 26 21.84 8.20 7.22
N CYS A 27 21.17 9.26 7.64
CA CYS A 27 20.63 10.27 6.73
C CYS A 27 21.77 11.07 6.06
N PRO A 28 21.86 11.12 4.72
CA PRO A 28 22.90 11.87 4.02
C PRO A 28 22.76 13.37 4.19
N ALA A 29 21.54 13.89 4.42
CA ALA A 29 21.30 15.33 4.57
C ALA A 29 21.66 15.86 5.96
N CYS A 30 21.16 15.23 7.04
CA CYS A 30 21.37 15.73 8.42
C CYS A 30 22.31 14.85 9.26
N ARG A 31 22.80 13.73 8.72
CA ARG A 31 23.71 12.76 9.36
C ARG A 31 23.13 12.03 10.59
N ARG A 32 21.83 12.18 10.86
CA ARG A 32 21.16 11.44 11.93
C ARG A 32 21.15 9.95 11.61
N GLU A 33 21.39 9.15 12.64
CA GLU A 33 21.29 7.69 12.56
C GLU A 33 19.88 7.21 12.92
N HIS A 34 19.42 6.19 12.24
CA HIS A 34 18.14 5.53 12.43
C HIS A 34 18.38 4.04 12.47
N LEU A 35 17.57 3.32 13.20
CA LEU A 35 17.48 1.87 13.14
C LEU A 35 16.23 1.51 12.35
N TYR A 36 16.40 0.76 11.26
CA TYR A 36 15.30 0.37 10.38
C TYR A 36 15.13 -1.14 10.35
N ALA A 37 13.91 -1.61 10.59
CA ALA A 37 13.52 -3.01 10.46
C ALA A 37 12.68 -3.20 9.19
N ALA A 38 13.00 -4.22 8.39
CA ALA A 38 12.23 -4.52 7.19
C ALA A 38 10.79 -4.93 7.53
N PRO A 39 9.80 -4.46 6.76
CA PRO A 39 8.45 -4.99 6.86
C PRO A 39 8.41 -6.43 6.35
N THR A 40 7.51 -7.24 6.94
CA THR A 40 7.28 -8.62 6.53
C THR A 40 6.03 -8.71 5.66
N TYR A 41 6.16 -9.37 4.51
CA TYR A 41 5.10 -9.54 3.51
C TYR A 41 4.68 -11.00 3.37
N PRO A 42 3.44 -11.31 2.95
CA PRO A 42 2.98 -12.68 2.74
C PRO A 42 3.44 -13.21 1.38
N CYS A 43 4.10 -14.37 1.36
CA CYS A 43 4.28 -15.12 0.11
C CYS A 43 3.01 -15.91 -0.22
N VAL A 44 2.78 -16.19 -1.50
CA VAL A 44 1.66 -17.03 -1.96
C VAL A 44 1.70 -18.45 -1.38
N CYS A 45 2.89 -18.94 -0.98
CA CYS A 45 3.05 -20.24 -0.30
C CYS A 45 2.76 -20.19 1.22
N GLY A 46 2.40 -19.00 1.75
CA GLY A 46 2.14 -18.79 3.17
C GLY A 46 3.37 -18.40 4.00
N ALA A 47 4.59 -18.46 3.44
CA ALA A 47 5.79 -18.06 4.16
C ALA A 47 5.88 -16.53 4.28
N PRO A 48 6.34 -16.01 5.43
CA PRO A 48 6.69 -14.60 5.56
C PRO A 48 7.97 -14.30 4.77
N ILE A 49 8.00 -13.21 4.02
CA ILE A 49 9.18 -12.73 3.31
C ILE A 49 9.46 -11.27 3.68
N SER A 50 10.74 -10.93 3.79
CA SER A 50 11.18 -9.56 4.03
C SER A 50 12.27 -9.20 3.02
N PRO A 51 12.32 -7.95 2.52
CA PRO A 51 13.43 -7.51 1.69
C PRO A 51 14.74 -7.64 2.45
N PRO A 52 15.79 -8.25 1.88
CA PRO A 52 17.11 -8.34 2.52
C PRO A 52 17.75 -6.94 2.55
N LEU A 53 17.90 -6.38 3.74
CA LEU A 53 18.41 -5.03 3.94
C LEU A 53 19.94 -5.00 3.93
N GLU A 54 20.49 -3.92 3.37
CA GLU A 54 21.90 -3.57 3.49
C GLU A 54 22.07 -2.28 4.29
N PRO A 55 23.18 -2.13 5.04
CA PRO A 55 23.53 -0.87 5.66
C PRO A 55 23.76 0.21 4.61
N GLY A 56 22.90 1.20 4.57
CA GLY A 56 23.00 2.31 3.64
C GLY A 56 21.64 2.85 3.22
N ALA A 57 21.64 4.12 2.86
CA ALA A 57 20.45 4.75 2.31
C ALA A 57 20.82 5.90 1.39
N ARG A 58 19.98 6.12 0.39
CA ARG A 58 20.05 7.29 -0.49
C ARG A 58 18.84 8.21 -0.25
N ALA A 59 19.02 9.52 -0.41
CA ALA A 59 17.90 10.43 -0.40
C ALA A 59 17.03 10.24 -1.66
N VAL A 60 15.73 10.19 -1.47
CA VAL A 60 14.77 10.15 -2.58
C VAL A 60 14.46 11.60 -2.95
N THR A 61 14.90 12.03 -4.12
CA THR A 61 14.63 13.38 -4.66
C THR A 61 13.42 13.41 -5.58
N HIS A 62 13.17 12.30 -6.30
CA HIS A 62 12.03 12.12 -7.18
C HIS A 62 11.45 10.72 -6.98
N GLN A 63 10.14 10.60 -7.06
CA GLN A 63 9.45 9.31 -6.97
C GLN A 63 9.07 8.85 -8.38
N VAL A 64 9.77 7.81 -8.86
CA VAL A 64 9.43 7.11 -10.09
C VAL A 64 8.75 5.79 -9.69
N TRP A 65 7.64 5.46 -10.37
CA TRP A 65 6.84 4.28 -10.03
C TRP A 65 7.66 2.98 -10.09
N GLU A 66 8.48 2.82 -11.13
CA GLU A 66 9.31 1.64 -11.35
C GLU A 66 10.33 1.45 -10.24
N GLU A 67 10.94 2.52 -9.75
CA GLU A 67 11.92 2.49 -8.67
C GLU A 67 11.32 2.28 -7.28
N ALA A 68 10.00 2.34 -7.17
CA ALA A 68 9.31 2.18 -5.89
C ALA A 68 9.13 0.71 -5.48
N TRP A 69 9.58 -0.23 -6.30
CA TRP A 69 9.39 -1.65 -6.10
C TRP A 69 10.73 -2.38 -6.06
N VAL A 70 10.79 -3.42 -5.23
CA VAL A 70 11.92 -4.34 -5.14
C VAL A 70 11.43 -5.77 -5.36
N THR A 71 12.14 -6.54 -6.15
CA THR A 71 11.85 -7.96 -6.35
C THR A 71 12.52 -8.76 -5.25
N VAL A 72 11.73 -9.50 -4.46
CA VAL A 72 12.23 -10.38 -3.41
C VAL A 72 11.90 -11.82 -3.75
N GLU A 73 12.88 -12.72 -3.59
CA GLU A 73 12.71 -14.16 -3.78
C GLU A 73 12.35 -14.81 -2.45
N CYS A 74 11.33 -15.66 -2.47
CA CYS A 74 10.93 -16.41 -1.28
C CYS A 74 11.89 -17.59 -1.07
N ALA A 75 12.59 -17.63 0.07
CA ALA A 75 13.52 -18.70 0.40
C ALA A 75 12.86 -20.09 0.47
N LEU A 76 11.53 -20.17 0.74
CA LEU A 76 10.84 -21.44 0.87
C LEU A 76 10.38 -22.02 -0.48
N CYS A 77 9.89 -21.21 -1.42
CA CYS A 77 9.32 -21.71 -2.68
C CYS A 77 10.01 -21.17 -3.93
N GLY A 78 11.06 -20.36 -3.82
CA GLY A 78 11.82 -19.78 -4.93
C GLY A 78 11.06 -18.76 -5.77
N ARG A 79 9.81 -18.43 -5.39
CA ARG A 79 9.02 -17.46 -6.16
C ARG A 79 9.51 -16.05 -5.95
N ARG A 80 9.67 -15.31 -7.02
CA ARG A 80 10.00 -13.89 -7.03
C ARG A 80 8.71 -13.07 -7.03
N SER A 81 8.64 -12.07 -6.15
CA SER A 81 7.50 -11.18 -6.01
C SER A 81 7.97 -9.74 -5.83
N GLU A 82 7.20 -8.78 -6.36
CA GLU A 82 7.48 -7.35 -6.23
C GLU A 82 6.85 -6.80 -4.96
N TRP A 83 7.64 -6.09 -4.17
CA TRP A 83 7.25 -5.46 -2.91
C TRP A 83 7.65 -4.00 -2.87
N PRO A 84 6.98 -3.15 -2.07
CA PRO A 84 7.39 -1.76 -1.91
C PRO A 84 8.84 -1.68 -1.47
N HIS A 85 9.62 -0.82 -2.13
CA HIS A 85 11.00 -0.57 -1.74
C HIS A 85 11.06 0.00 -0.32
N PRO A 86 11.90 -0.53 0.57
CA PRO A 86 12.06 -0.03 1.93
C PRO A 86 12.47 1.44 1.96
N GLU A 87 11.71 2.28 2.64
CA GLU A 87 12.03 3.70 2.79
C GLU A 87 11.68 4.19 4.20
N LEU A 88 12.40 5.21 4.64
CA LEU A 88 12.29 5.82 5.96
C LEU A 88 12.24 7.35 5.87
N GLY A 89 11.25 7.97 6.50
CA GLY A 89 11.21 9.42 6.67
C GLY A 89 12.16 9.88 7.79
N CYS A 90 13.07 10.79 7.48
CA CYS A 90 13.90 11.44 8.47
C CYS A 90 13.20 12.70 9.01
N ALA A 91 13.41 13.02 10.29
CA ALA A 91 12.85 14.22 10.92
C ALA A 91 13.33 15.56 10.28
N CYS A 92 14.36 15.53 9.42
CA CYS A 92 14.76 16.70 8.63
C CYS A 92 13.97 16.89 7.34
N GLY A 93 12.94 16.05 7.10
CA GLY A 93 12.11 16.08 5.88
C GLY A 93 12.65 15.22 4.73
N THR A 94 13.86 14.66 4.82
CA THR A 94 14.41 13.80 3.77
C THR A 94 13.81 12.41 3.86
N VAL A 95 13.32 11.87 2.74
CA VAL A 95 12.94 10.45 2.59
C VAL A 95 14.18 9.66 2.20
N LEU A 96 14.45 8.58 2.92
CA LEU A 96 15.59 7.70 2.73
C LEU A 96 15.12 6.39 2.11
N ARG A 97 15.69 6.00 0.99
CA ARG A 97 15.52 4.68 0.40
C ARG A 97 16.63 3.78 0.92
N ILE A 98 16.23 2.70 1.59
CA ILE A 98 17.16 1.77 2.23
C ILE A 98 17.72 0.83 1.17
N ALA A 99 19.02 0.56 1.21
CA ALA A 99 19.63 -0.38 0.28
C ALA A 99 19.13 -1.81 0.50
N VAL A 100 18.91 -2.55 -0.59
CA VAL A 100 18.45 -3.95 -0.59
C VAL A 100 19.40 -4.76 -1.45
N THR A 101 19.81 -5.94 -1.00
CA THR A 101 20.75 -6.84 -1.71
C THR A 101 20.27 -7.24 -3.12
N ALA A 102 18.98 -7.11 -3.40
CA ALA A 102 18.37 -7.45 -4.69
C ALA A 102 18.45 -6.34 -5.76
N ASP A 103 18.99 -5.17 -5.43
CA ASP A 103 19.20 -4.06 -6.38
C ASP A 103 20.45 -4.28 -7.28
N VAL A 104 20.57 -5.47 -7.86
CA VAL A 104 21.47 -5.62 -9.01
C VAL A 104 20.77 -4.98 -10.20
N PRO A 105 21.28 -3.89 -10.78
CA PRO A 105 20.67 -3.29 -11.94
C PRO A 105 20.60 -4.33 -13.05
N ALA A 106 19.39 -4.71 -13.46
CA ALA A 106 19.19 -5.42 -14.71
C ALA A 106 19.83 -4.56 -15.81
N ALA A 107 20.85 -5.10 -16.45
CA ALA A 107 21.56 -4.45 -17.52
C ALA A 107 20.55 -3.88 -18.53
N ALA A 108 20.76 -2.61 -18.83
CA ALA A 108 20.00 -1.85 -19.80
C ALA A 108 19.84 -2.63 -21.11
N GLU A 109 18.63 -3.04 -21.41
CA GLU A 109 18.24 -3.32 -22.79
C GLU A 109 17.58 -2.07 -23.34
N SER A 110 18.24 -1.56 -24.36
CA SER A 110 17.96 -0.32 -25.06
C SER A 110 16.57 -0.27 -25.71
N PRO A 111 16.01 0.93 -25.90
CA PRO A 111 14.66 1.10 -26.42
C PRO A 111 14.61 0.93 -27.92
N VAL A 112 13.63 0.17 -28.41
CA VAL A 112 13.25 0.23 -29.81
C VAL A 112 12.14 1.29 -29.95
N SER A 113 12.52 2.23 -30.77
CA SER A 113 11.77 3.39 -31.24
C SER A 113 10.56 3.04 -32.12
N ALA A 114 9.71 4.05 -32.25
CA ALA A 114 8.74 4.32 -33.33
C ALA A 114 7.32 3.75 -33.10
N GLY A 115 6.32 4.56 -33.16
CA GLY A 115 5.84 5.48 -34.08
C GLY A 115 4.49 6.05 -33.72
N SER A 116 4.41 7.34 -33.77
CA SER A 116 3.15 8.08 -33.91
C SER A 116 2.61 7.88 -35.34
N PRO A 117 1.30 7.90 -35.58
CA PRO A 117 0.69 9.18 -35.85
C PRO A 117 -0.75 9.35 -35.36
N ALA A 118 -1.08 10.59 -35.03
CA ALA A 118 -2.44 11.10 -35.02
C ALA A 118 -2.97 11.24 -36.50
N PRO A 119 -4.29 11.26 -36.69
CA PRO A 119 -4.81 12.54 -37.15
C PRO A 119 -6.08 13.02 -36.44
N ALA A 120 -6.16 14.32 -36.40
CA ALA A 120 -7.28 15.14 -36.03
C ALA A 120 -8.47 14.96 -37.00
N GLU A 121 -9.69 15.08 -36.48
CA GLU A 121 -10.80 15.72 -37.22
C GLU A 121 -11.77 16.39 -36.24
N THR A 122 -11.96 17.66 -36.42
CA THR A 122 -12.91 18.59 -35.83
C THR A 122 -14.11 18.76 -36.77
N PRO A 123 -15.07 19.64 -36.50
CA PRO A 123 -16.32 19.44 -35.76
C PRO A 123 -17.54 19.62 -36.63
N THR A 124 -18.73 19.27 -36.20
CA THR A 124 -19.95 19.79 -36.82
C THR A 124 -20.95 20.23 -35.76
N ASP A 125 -21.15 21.50 -35.78
CA ASP A 125 -22.19 22.34 -35.23
C ASP A 125 -23.61 21.85 -35.58
N ARG A 126 -24.52 21.80 -34.57
CA ARG A 126 -25.96 22.02 -34.81
C ARG A 126 -26.70 22.48 -33.56
N SER A 127 -26.89 23.77 -33.53
CA SER A 127 -28.12 24.54 -33.25
C SER A 127 -29.22 23.99 -32.36
N LEU A 128 -29.36 24.66 -31.25
CA LEU A 128 -30.55 25.25 -30.61
C LEU A 128 -31.93 24.61 -30.86
N SER A 129 -32.53 24.08 -29.78
CA SER A 129 -33.96 24.30 -29.56
C SER A 129 -34.26 24.37 -28.09
N ALA A 130 -34.77 25.50 -27.65
CA ALA A 130 -35.22 25.80 -26.32
C ALA A 130 -36.50 25.04 -26.00
N GLY A 131 -36.45 24.18 -25.00
CA GLY A 131 -37.61 23.58 -24.35
C GLY A 131 -37.44 23.70 -22.84
N ARG A 132 -38.26 24.53 -22.22
CA ARG A 132 -38.34 24.71 -20.76
C ARG A 132 -38.88 23.42 -20.14
N PRO A 133 -38.12 22.65 -19.31
CA PRO A 133 -38.69 21.52 -18.61
C PRO A 133 -39.29 21.95 -17.28
N THR A 134 -40.52 21.49 -17.05
CA THR A 134 -41.21 21.33 -15.79
C THR A 134 -40.38 20.58 -14.76
N PRO A 135 -40.57 20.76 -13.45
CA PRO A 135 -39.84 20.03 -12.41
C PRO A 135 -40.28 18.56 -12.43
N SER A 136 -39.55 17.74 -13.14
CA SER A 136 -39.67 16.28 -13.12
C SER A 136 -38.55 15.67 -12.32
N GLU A 137 -38.95 14.80 -11.41
CA GLU A 137 -38.21 13.73 -10.77
C GLU A 137 -36.73 13.62 -11.16
N ILE A 138 -35.88 13.78 -10.18
CA ILE A 138 -34.46 13.46 -10.30
C ILE A 138 -34.37 11.98 -10.71
N PRO A 139 -33.89 11.64 -11.90
CA PRO A 139 -33.73 10.25 -12.26
C PRO A 139 -32.72 9.62 -11.30
N ALA A 140 -33.13 8.57 -10.60
CA ALA A 140 -32.22 7.76 -9.83
C ALA A 140 -31.03 7.37 -10.74
N ALA A 141 -29.82 7.67 -10.31
CA ALA A 141 -28.62 7.31 -11.04
C ALA A 141 -28.65 5.81 -11.38
N PRO A 142 -28.28 5.40 -12.58
CA PRO A 142 -28.32 3.98 -12.95
C PRO A 142 -27.47 3.18 -11.94
N PRO A 143 -27.94 1.98 -11.53
CA PRO A 143 -27.25 1.15 -10.56
C PRO A 143 -25.83 0.90 -11.05
N ARG A 144 -24.84 1.11 -10.16
CA ARG A 144 -23.43 0.84 -10.47
C ARG A 144 -23.27 -0.62 -10.89
N ARG A 145 -22.46 -0.87 -11.91
CA ARG A 145 -22.06 -2.24 -12.26
C ARG A 145 -21.31 -2.85 -11.07
N ALA A 146 -21.49 -4.16 -10.84
CA ALA A 146 -20.75 -4.85 -9.79
C ALA A 146 -19.23 -4.67 -9.96
N PHE A 147 -18.53 -4.47 -8.84
CA PHE A 147 -17.07 -4.42 -8.85
C PHE A 147 -16.52 -5.75 -9.36
N GLN A 148 -15.52 -5.70 -10.24
CA GLN A 148 -14.83 -6.89 -10.74
C GLN A 148 -13.47 -7.01 -10.06
N PRO A 149 -13.31 -7.96 -9.13
CA PRO A 149 -12.08 -8.14 -8.39
C PRO A 149 -10.97 -8.75 -9.27
N ILE A 150 -9.73 -8.46 -8.91
CA ILE A 150 -8.53 -9.07 -9.51
C ILE A 150 -7.78 -9.80 -8.40
N THR A 151 -7.42 -11.06 -8.61
CA THR A 151 -6.69 -11.87 -7.62
C THR A 151 -5.39 -11.19 -7.20
N ILE A 152 -5.18 -11.04 -5.90
CA ILE A 152 -3.98 -10.46 -5.30
C ILE A 152 -2.92 -11.55 -5.13
N ARG A 153 -1.79 -11.40 -5.80
CA ARG A 153 -0.63 -12.29 -5.70
C ARG A 153 0.62 -11.56 -5.22
N THR A 154 0.63 -10.24 -5.39
CA THR A 154 1.75 -9.36 -5.02
C THR A 154 1.23 -8.11 -4.31
N ALA A 155 2.12 -7.39 -3.65
CA ALA A 155 1.79 -6.09 -3.06
C ALA A 155 1.30 -5.08 -4.12
N ARG A 156 1.83 -5.18 -5.33
CA ARG A 156 1.42 -4.35 -6.47
C ARG A 156 -0.03 -4.62 -6.87
N ASP A 157 -0.46 -5.88 -6.83
CA ASP A 157 -1.85 -6.24 -7.11
C ASP A 157 -2.79 -5.63 -6.06
N ALA A 158 -2.41 -5.66 -4.77
CA ALA A 158 -3.19 -5.04 -3.70
C ALA A 158 -3.41 -3.53 -3.95
N VAL A 159 -2.34 -2.82 -4.37
CA VAL A 159 -2.44 -1.40 -4.72
C VAL A 159 -3.31 -1.20 -5.96
N THR A 160 -3.18 -2.07 -6.96
CA THR A 160 -3.99 -2.02 -8.18
C THR A 160 -5.47 -2.25 -7.87
N VAL A 161 -5.78 -3.25 -7.03
CA VAL A 161 -7.15 -3.53 -6.58
C VAL A 161 -7.75 -2.33 -5.83
N ALA A 162 -7.01 -1.76 -4.88
CA ALA A 162 -7.47 -0.57 -4.16
C ALA A 162 -7.73 0.61 -5.10
N ALA A 163 -6.84 0.86 -6.07
CA ALA A 163 -7.03 1.91 -7.07
C ALA A 163 -8.26 1.65 -7.96
N LEU A 164 -8.47 0.41 -8.40
CA LEU A 164 -9.65 0.03 -9.20
C LEU A 164 -10.95 0.18 -8.39
N TYR A 165 -10.91 -0.20 -7.10
CA TYR A 165 -12.05 -0.05 -6.21
C TYR A 165 -12.40 1.42 -5.96
N LEU A 166 -11.41 2.26 -5.70
CA LEU A 166 -11.60 3.70 -5.58
C LEU A 166 -12.19 4.30 -6.86
N ARG A 167 -11.73 3.84 -8.03
CA ARG A 167 -12.31 4.27 -9.32
C ARG A 167 -13.76 3.81 -9.47
N TRP A 168 -14.06 2.60 -9.03
CA TRP A 168 -15.42 2.07 -9.02
C TRP A 168 -16.33 2.88 -8.07
N LEU A 169 -15.81 3.34 -6.93
CA LEU A 169 -16.49 4.28 -6.03
C LEU A 169 -16.70 5.68 -6.63
N GLY A 170 -16.11 5.98 -7.79
CA GLY A 170 -16.27 7.24 -8.51
C GLY A 170 -15.11 8.22 -8.38
N TYR A 171 -14.06 7.87 -7.64
CA TYR A 171 -12.86 8.70 -7.56
C TYR A 171 -12.08 8.67 -8.87
N GLN A 172 -11.58 9.83 -9.28
CA GLN A 172 -10.83 9.99 -10.53
C GLN A 172 -9.42 10.51 -10.25
N ASP A 173 -8.56 10.47 -11.29
CA ASP A 173 -7.18 10.96 -11.21
C ASP A 173 -6.39 10.27 -10.07
N ILE A 174 -6.61 8.96 -9.89
CA ILE A 174 -5.95 8.19 -8.86
C ILE A 174 -4.47 8.04 -9.23
N ARG A 175 -3.62 8.55 -8.36
CA ARG A 175 -2.17 8.52 -8.49
C ARG A 175 -1.53 8.07 -7.18
N ARG A 176 -0.24 7.80 -7.20
CA ARG A 176 0.51 7.58 -5.97
C ARG A 176 0.57 8.88 -5.17
N ALA A 177 0.38 8.80 -3.86
CA ALA A 177 0.51 9.97 -2.99
C ALA A 177 1.98 10.42 -2.92
N ASP A 178 2.20 11.74 -2.88
CA ASP A 178 3.54 12.31 -2.78
C ASP A 178 4.12 12.06 -1.37
N GLN A 179 3.27 12.06 -0.36
CA GLN A 179 3.65 11.72 1.01
C GLN A 179 3.63 10.21 1.21
N ARG A 180 4.66 9.69 1.86
CA ARG A 180 4.76 8.27 2.14
C ARG A 180 4.21 7.95 3.53
N PRO A 181 3.25 7.02 3.64
CA PRO A 181 2.80 6.51 4.92
C PRO A 181 3.91 5.72 5.63
N PRO A 182 3.88 5.58 6.96
CA PRO A 182 4.85 4.79 7.72
C PRO A 182 4.81 3.30 7.35
N SER A 183 3.68 2.81 6.86
CA SER A 183 3.50 1.46 6.35
C SER A 183 2.73 1.48 5.03
N GLY A 184 3.05 0.56 4.11
CA GLY A 184 2.33 0.41 2.85
C GLY A 184 2.57 1.52 1.83
N ILE A 185 1.57 1.77 1.01
CA ILE A 185 1.63 2.70 -0.13
C ILE A 185 0.45 3.65 -0.08
N GLY A 186 0.74 4.94 -0.22
CA GLY A 186 -0.27 5.98 -0.35
C GLY A 186 -0.78 6.11 -1.79
N LEU A 187 -2.09 6.23 -1.93
CA LEU A 187 -2.77 6.65 -3.16
C LEU A 187 -3.47 7.97 -2.90
N ALA A 188 -3.44 8.85 -3.87
CA ALA A 188 -4.14 10.14 -3.82
C ALA A 188 -5.11 10.25 -5.01
N ALA A 189 -6.29 10.79 -4.73
CA ALA A 189 -7.27 11.21 -5.71
C ALA A 189 -7.77 12.61 -5.32
N ARG A 190 -8.60 13.21 -6.15
CA ARG A 190 -9.15 14.54 -5.82
C ARG A 190 -9.97 14.49 -4.53
N GLY A 191 -9.48 15.14 -3.48
CA GLY A 191 -10.13 15.20 -2.16
C GLY A 191 -10.06 13.90 -1.34
N LEU A 192 -9.26 12.92 -1.76
CA LEU A 192 -9.10 11.64 -1.05
C LEU A 192 -7.64 11.23 -0.96
N LEU A 193 -7.25 10.76 0.21
CA LEU A 193 -5.99 10.05 0.45
C LEU A 193 -6.30 8.62 0.89
N ALA A 194 -5.72 7.63 0.22
CA ALA A 194 -5.89 6.24 0.59
C ALA A 194 -4.54 5.62 0.97
N GLN A 195 -4.53 4.76 1.98
CA GLN A 195 -3.38 3.94 2.34
C GLN A 195 -3.68 2.48 2.05
N VAL A 196 -2.74 1.80 1.40
CA VAL A 196 -2.80 0.36 1.14
C VAL A 196 -1.65 -0.31 1.86
N ASP A 197 -1.97 -1.14 2.86
CA ASP A 197 -0.98 -1.89 3.63
C ASP A 197 -0.99 -3.37 3.22
N PRO A 198 0.02 -3.82 2.44
CA PRO A 198 0.13 -5.20 1.99
C PRO A 198 0.88 -6.10 2.98
N THR A 199 1.19 -5.64 4.19
CA THR A 199 1.93 -6.43 5.19
C THR A 199 1.06 -7.51 5.82
N VAL A 200 1.70 -8.51 6.45
CA VAL A 200 1.01 -9.58 7.20
C VAL A 200 0.65 -9.17 8.62
N ARG A 201 1.09 -8.00 9.06
CA ARG A 201 0.79 -7.47 10.39
C ARG A 201 -0.51 -6.67 10.34
N PRO A 202 -1.46 -6.92 11.25
CA PRO A 202 -2.63 -6.07 11.38
C PRO A 202 -2.24 -4.61 11.64
N ALA A 203 -2.93 -3.68 10.97
CA ALA A 203 -2.68 -2.25 11.14
C ALA A 203 -2.96 -1.82 12.58
N SER A 204 -2.09 -0.98 13.12
CA SER A 204 -2.16 -0.46 14.48
C SER A 204 -2.94 0.87 14.55
N PRO A 205 -3.35 1.34 15.75
CA PRO A 205 -3.96 2.67 15.92
C PRO A 205 -3.09 3.78 15.36
N ARG A 206 -1.77 3.67 15.52
CA ARG A 206 -0.81 4.65 15.02
C ARG A 206 -0.82 4.75 13.49
N ASP A 207 -0.96 3.63 12.79
CA ASP A 207 -1.02 3.62 11.34
C ASP A 207 -2.26 4.39 10.84
N VAL A 208 -3.40 4.20 11.50
CA VAL A 208 -4.65 4.93 11.22
C VAL A 208 -4.51 6.43 11.51
N GLU A 209 -3.92 6.78 12.67
CA GLU A 209 -3.69 8.16 13.06
C GLU A 209 -2.75 8.90 12.09
N CYS A 210 -1.68 8.24 11.65
CA CYS A 210 -0.76 8.82 10.68
C CYS A 210 -1.44 9.14 9.35
N LEU A 211 -2.28 8.23 8.85
CA LEU A 211 -3.07 8.48 7.64
C LEU A 211 -4.03 9.67 7.85
N TRP A 212 -4.77 9.67 8.96
CA TRP A 212 -5.72 10.73 9.27
C TRP A 212 -5.04 12.10 9.38
N LEU A 213 -3.91 12.19 10.10
CA LEU A 213 -3.13 13.42 10.23
C LEU A 213 -2.65 13.92 8.86
N THR A 214 -2.17 13.02 8.01
CA THR A 214 -1.73 13.38 6.65
C THR A 214 -2.90 13.92 5.83
N ALA A 215 -4.05 13.26 5.87
CA ALA A 215 -5.25 13.69 5.17
C ALA A 215 -5.75 15.06 5.65
N MET A 216 -5.68 15.31 6.97
CA MET A 216 -6.04 16.61 7.55
C MET A 216 -5.15 17.74 7.03
N THR A 217 -3.84 17.49 6.88
CA THR A 217 -2.92 18.51 6.33
C THR A 217 -3.19 18.81 4.86
N GLU A 218 -3.72 17.85 4.12
CA GLU A 218 -4.08 17.99 2.70
C GLU A 218 -5.55 18.40 2.49
N SER A 219 -6.32 18.60 3.57
CA SER A 219 -7.77 18.88 3.52
C SER A 219 -8.53 17.85 2.69
N ALA A 220 -8.16 16.57 2.81
CA ALA A 220 -8.69 15.43 2.09
C ALA A 220 -9.40 14.45 3.03
N HIS A 221 -10.36 13.70 2.51
CA HIS A 221 -10.86 12.50 3.17
C HIS A 221 -9.79 11.41 3.15
N CYS A 222 -9.92 10.40 4.00
CA CYS A 222 -9.00 9.28 3.96
C CYS A 222 -9.72 7.94 4.04
N VAL A 223 -9.07 6.89 3.51
CA VAL A 223 -9.54 5.50 3.56
C VAL A 223 -8.35 4.56 3.71
N TYR A 224 -8.51 3.49 4.47
CA TYR A 224 -7.44 2.54 4.74
C TYR A 224 -7.79 1.14 4.20
N PHE A 225 -6.87 0.53 3.45
CA PHE A 225 -6.94 -0.83 2.96
C PHE A 225 -5.81 -1.67 3.58
N SER A 226 -6.13 -2.83 4.15
CA SER A 226 -5.14 -3.75 4.72
C SER A 226 -5.37 -5.18 4.23
N LEU A 227 -4.30 -5.95 4.01
CA LEU A 227 -4.38 -7.40 3.75
C LEU A 227 -4.54 -8.20 5.05
N ALA A 228 -3.86 -7.78 6.13
CA ALA A 228 -3.87 -8.49 7.41
C ALA A 228 -4.97 -8.03 8.37
N GLY A 229 -5.78 -7.05 7.97
CA GLY A 229 -6.82 -6.47 8.81
C GLY A 229 -6.26 -5.46 9.83
N TYR A 230 -6.95 -5.32 10.96
CA TYR A 230 -6.72 -4.26 11.94
C TYR A 230 -6.79 -4.82 13.35
N THR A 231 -6.01 -4.24 14.28
CA THR A 231 -6.20 -4.52 15.71
C THR A 231 -7.54 -3.96 16.19
N THR A 232 -8.04 -4.45 17.34
CA THR A 232 -9.29 -3.94 17.93
C THR A 232 -9.20 -2.45 18.22
N GLU A 233 -8.06 -2.00 18.73
CA GLU A 233 -7.79 -0.60 19.05
C GLU A 233 -7.72 0.27 17.78
N ALA A 234 -7.17 -0.27 16.67
CA ALA A 234 -7.15 0.43 15.41
C ALA A 234 -8.55 0.67 14.84
N ARG A 235 -9.44 -0.33 14.96
CA ARG A 235 -10.86 -0.19 14.57
C ARG A 235 -11.56 0.90 15.37
N ALA A 236 -11.48 0.83 16.71
CA ALA A 236 -12.06 1.81 17.58
C ALA A 236 -11.52 3.23 17.30
N ARG A 237 -10.23 3.33 17.00
CA ARG A 237 -9.60 4.61 16.65
C ARG A 237 -10.08 5.13 15.30
N ALA A 238 -10.22 4.28 14.31
CA ALA A 238 -10.75 4.63 12.99
C ALA A 238 -12.19 5.14 13.08
N ASP A 239 -13.05 4.47 13.86
CA ASP A 239 -14.42 4.90 14.08
C ASP A 239 -14.47 6.29 14.73
N THR A 240 -13.59 6.56 15.71
CA THR A 240 -13.49 7.88 16.37
C THR A 240 -13.03 8.98 15.41
N LEU A 241 -12.11 8.65 14.49
CA LEU A 241 -11.51 9.60 13.55
C LEU A 241 -12.29 9.74 12.24
N GLY A 242 -13.32 8.94 12.02
CA GLY A 242 -14.09 8.94 10.78
C GLY A 242 -13.36 8.32 9.60
N VAL A 243 -12.53 7.29 9.83
CA VAL A 243 -11.73 6.63 8.77
C VAL A 243 -12.39 5.33 8.32
N PRO A 244 -12.86 5.22 7.07
CA PRO A 244 -13.34 3.97 6.49
C PRO A 244 -12.21 2.94 6.39
N LEU A 245 -12.48 1.70 6.83
CA LEU A 245 -11.54 0.59 6.83
C LEU A 245 -12.01 -0.54 5.93
N PHE A 246 -11.12 -1.04 5.07
CA PHE A 246 -11.35 -2.19 4.20
C PHE A 246 -10.27 -3.24 4.39
N VAL A 247 -10.67 -4.52 4.43
CA VAL A 247 -9.76 -5.64 4.28
C VAL A 247 -9.80 -6.11 2.82
N LEU A 248 -8.64 -6.25 2.21
CA LEU A 248 -8.48 -6.84 0.89
C LEU A 248 -8.29 -8.34 1.05
N ASP A 249 -9.24 -9.14 0.60
CA ASP A 249 -9.03 -10.57 0.51
C ASP A 249 -8.16 -10.93 -0.71
N LEU A 250 -7.61 -12.12 -0.75
CA LEU A 250 -6.74 -12.56 -1.84
C LEU A 250 -7.47 -12.74 -3.18
N THR A 251 -8.80 -12.75 -3.18
CA THR A 251 -9.60 -12.73 -4.42
C THR A 251 -9.66 -11.33 -5.01
N GLY A 252 -9.24 -10.32 -4.25
CA GLY A 252 -9.22 -8.92 -4.66
C GLY A 252 -10.55 -8.20 -4.41
N THR A 253 -11.38 -8.72 -3.51
CA THR A 253 -12.63 -8.08 -3.13
C THR A 253 -12.42 -7.29 -1.84
N PRO A 254 -12.55 -5.95 -1.85
CA PRO A 254 -12.49 -5.16 -0.63
C PRO A 254 -13.70 -5.44 0.26
N GLN A 255 -13.45 -5.84 1.50
CA GLN A 255 -14.48 -6.12 2.50
C GLN A 255 -14.53 -4.95 3.49
N PRO A 256 -15.68 -4.29 3.68
CA PRO A 256 -15.81 -3.23 4.67
C PRO A 256 -15.64 -3.80 6.09
N VAL A 257 -15.01 -3.03 6.97
CA VAL A 257 -14.70 -3.44 8.35
C VAL A 257 -15.48 -2.62 9.38
N ASN A 258 -15.89 -1.42 9.00
CA ASN A 258 -16.69 -0.52 9.85
C ASN A 258 -17.83 0.13 9.06
N ALA A 259 -18.79 0.72 9.80
CA ALA A 259 -19.99 1.33 9.22
C ALA A 259 -19.66 2.43 8.18
N LEU A 260 -18.57 3.17 8.40
CA LEU A 260 -18.10 4.19 7.46
C LEU A 260 -17.68 3.60 6.11
N ALA A 261 -17.10 2.42 6.13
CA ALA A 261 -16.73 1.71 4.91
C ALA A 261 -17.97 1.13 4.19
N ASP A 262 -18.96 0.64 4.94
CA ASP A 262 -20.24 0.21 4.38
C ASP A 262 -20.95 1.37 3.69
N GLU A 263 -21.04 2.53 4.34
CA GLU A 263 -21.65 3.75 3.79
C GLU A 263 -20.92 4.20 2.51
N LEU A 264 -19.59 4.18 2.52
CA LEU A 264 -18.79 4.55 1.35
C LEU A 264 -19.05 3.60 0.16
N GLY A 265 -19.26 2.31 0.42
CA GLY A 265 -19.56 1.31 -0.60
C GLY A 265 -20.99 1.40 -1.15
N ALA A 266 -21.94 1.88 -0.35
CA ALA A 266 -23.36 1.99 -0.70
C ALA A 266 -23.70 3.25 -1.54
N THR A 267 -22.84 4.27 -1.52
CA THR A 267 -23.02 5.54 -2.24
C THR A 267 -22.64 5.39 -3.71
#